data_3ae172d574537460073a7cf60381397e
#
_entry.id   3ae172d574537460073a7cf60381397e
#
_cell.length_a   1.000
_cell.length_b   1.000
_cell.length_c   1.000
_cell.angle_alpha   90.00
_cell.angle_beta   90.00
_cell.angle_gamma   90.00
#
_symmetry.space_group_name_H-M   'P 1'
#
loop_
_entity.id
_entity.type
_entity.pdbx_description
1 polymer ?
#
loop_
_entity_poly.entity_id
_entity_poly.type
_entity_poly.pdbx_seq_one_letter_code
_entity_poly.pdbx_strand_id
1 'polypeptide(L)'
;TWFGKTGKTDALLSVIMRKRGNIYQSDGEHAPNKEKPAALFAKGSVGITDSNKAGASLRLYRNNTTEPGNSTQTHGDSGLRDRKTVQNDVQFWYQYAPVDNSLINVKSTLYLSDITIKTNGHNKTAEWRNNRTSGVNVVNRSHTLIFPGAHQLSYGAEYYRQQQKPEGSATLYPEGNIDFTSLYFQDEMTMKSYPVNIIVGSRYDRYKSFNPRAGELKAERLSPRAAISVSPTDWLMMYGSISSAFRAPTMAEMYRDDVHFYRKGKPNYWVPNLNLKPENNITREIGAGIQLDGLLTDNDRLQLKGGYFGTDARNYIATRVDMKRMRSYSYNVSRARIWGWDVQGNYQSDYVDWMLSYNRTESMDASSREWLGSGNPDTLISDISIPVGHRGVYAGWRAELSASATHVKKGDPHQAGYTIHSFSLSYKPVSVKGFEASVTLDNAFNKLAMNGKGVPLSGRTVSLYTRYQW
;
A
#
# COMPACT_ATOMS: atom_id res chain seq x y z
N THR A 1 -3.92 20.38 10.07
CA THR A 1 -2.68 20.59 9.29
C THR A 1 -2.51 22.07 9.06
N TRP A 2 -1.32 22.59 9.31
CA TRP A 2 -0.92 23.96 8.98
C TRP A 2 0.19 23.91 7.95
N PHE A 3 0.19 24.84 7.01
CA PHE A 3 1.22 25.02 6.00
C PHE A 3 1.53 26.51 5.86
N GLY A 4 2.81 26.86 5.82
CA GLY A 4 3.27 28.23 5.62
C GLY A 4 4.48 28.29 4.70
N LYS A 5 4.55 29.36 3.89
CA LYS A 5 5.70 29.67 3.04
C LYS A 5 6.04 31.15 3.19
N THR A 6 7.30 31.46 3.46
CA THR A 6 7.83 32.82 3.57
C THR A 6 9.19 32.89 2.88
N GLY A 7 9.27 33.66 1.77
CA GLY A 7 10.49 33.75 0.98
C GLY A 7 10.97 32.39 0.48
N LYS A 8 12.20 32.02 0.86
CA LYS A 8 12.84 30.73 0.50
C LYS A 8 12.56 29.60 1.50
N THR A 9 11.74 29.85 2.53
CA THR A 9 11.44 28.86 3.59
C THR A 9 10.00 28.36 3.45
N ASP A 10 9.78 27.06 3.56
CA ASP A 10 8.48 26.43 3.68
C ASP A 10 8.42 25.50 4.90
N ALA A 11 7.25 25.43 5.53
CA ALA A 11 7.01 24.55 6.67
C ALA A 11 5.59 23.97 6.64
N LEU A 12 5.46 22.74 7.13
CA LEU A 12 4.19 22.03 7.29
C LEU A 12 4.17 21.37 8.66
N LEU A 13 3.06 21.51 9.36
CA LEU A 13 2.76 20.82 10.62
C LEU A 13 1.39 20.15 10.52
N SER A 14 1.34 18.86 10.82
CA SER A 14 0.08 18.10 10.85
C SER A 14 0.00 17.30 12.14
N VAL A 15 -1.15 17.42 12.83
CA VAL A 15 -1.47 16.63 14.02
C VAL A 15 -2.73 15.84 13.73
N ILE A 16 -2.70 14.54 14.03
CA ILE A 16 -3.82 13.64 13.88
C ILE A 16 -4.01 12.91 15.21
N MET A 17 -5.25 12.94 15.72
CA MET A 17 -5.67 12.15 16.88
C MET A 17 -6.99 11.47 16.53
N ARG A 18 -7.09 10.18 16.85
CA ARG A 18 -8.30 9.41 16.60
C ARG A 18 -8.56 8.44 17.76
N LYS A 19 -9.82 8.15 17.99
CA LYS A 19 -10.25 7.09 18.89
C LYS A 19 -11.29 6.25 18.17
N ARG A 20 -11.07 4.92 18.14
CA ARG A 20 -12.03 3.96 17.61
C ARG A 20 -12.42 2.98 18.72
N GLY A 21 -13.71 2.66 18.78
CA GLY A 21 -14.26 1.58 19.62
C GLY A 21 -14.19 0.22 18.92
N ASN A 22 -14.97 -0.72 19.42
CA ASN A 22 -15.18 -2.02 18.77
C ASN A 22 -15.90 -1.85 17.44
N ILE A 23 -15.69 -2.79 16.53
CA ILE A 23 -16.47 -2.92 15.31
C ILE A 23 -17.69 -3.76 15.64
N TYR A 24 -18.89 -3.19 15.51
CA TYR A 24 -20.16 -3.91 15.65
C TYR A 24 -20.56 -4.48 14.31
N GLN A 25 -20.97 -5.75 14.32
CA GLN A 25 -21.45 -6.49 13.15
C GLN A 25 -22.97 -6.36 13.03
N SER A 26 -23.50 -6.82 11.91
CA SER A 26 -24.94 -6.71 11.62
C SER A 26 -25.82 -7.64 12.47
N ASP A 27 -25.26 -8.68 13.05
CA ASP A 27 -25.92 -9.63 13.96
C ASP A 27 -25.89 -9.17 15.43
N GLY A 28 -25.33 -7.99 15.72
CA GLY A 28 -25.18 -7.45 17.05
C GLY A 28 -23.91 -7.88 17.78
N GLU A 29 -23.17 -8.82 17.21
CA GLU A 29 -21.86 -9.20 17.74
C GLU A 29 -20.85 -8.09 17.52
N HIS A 30 -19.78 -8.10 18.31
CA HIS A 30 -18.70 -7.14 18.14
C HIS A 30 -17.35 -7.82 17.96
N ALA A 31 -16.56 -7.29 17.03
CA ALA A 31 -15.15 -7.61 16.90
C ALA A 31 -14.35 -6.57 17.73
N PRO A 32 -13.64 -7.01 18.77
CA PRO A 32 -12.79 -6.10 19.54
C PRO A 32 -11.69 -5.54 18.63
N ASN A 33 -11.71 -4.22 18.44
CA ASN A 33 -10.71 -3.52 17.62
C ASN A 33 -10.62 -2.05 18.06
N LYS A 34 -10.33 -1.86 19.34
CA LYS A 34 -10.16 -0.51 19.91
C LYS A 34 -8.80 0.03 19.50
N GLU A 35 -8.75 1.28 19.08
CA GLU A 35 -7.48 1.95 18.78
C GLU A 35 -7.49 3.43 19.17
N LYS A 36 -6.30 3.94 19.49
CA LYS A 36 -6.07 5.35 19.84
C LYS A 36 -4.79 5.85 19.16
N PRO A 37 -4.79 5.99 17.81
CA PRO A 37 -3.64 6.54 17.11
C PRO A 37 -3.50 8.04 17.36
N ALA A 38 -2.25 8.47 17.54
CA ALA A 38 -1.84 9.87 17.56
C ALA A 38 -0.59 10.01 16.69
N ALA A 39 -0.57 11.01 15.83
CA ALA A 39 0.55 11.31 14.95
C ALA A 39 0.85 12.80 14.91
N LEU A 40 2.13 13.13 14.95
CA LEU A 40 2.67 14.44 14.63
C LEU A 40 3.55 14.28 13.39
N PHE A 41 3.34 15.09 12.39
CA PHE A 41 4.22 15.23 11.25
C PHE A 41 4.62 16.68 11.07
N ALA A 42 5.93 16.93 11.06
CA ALA A 42 6.51 18.22 10.80
C ALA A 42 7.51 18.10 9.65
N LYS A 43 7.49 19.05 8.72
CA LYS A 43 8.42 19.14 7.60
C LYS A 43 8.77 20.60 7.38
N GLY A 44 10.05 20.87 7.12
CA GLY A 44 10.50 22.19 6.74
C GLY A 44 11.60 22.13 5.69
N SER A 45 11.71 23.19 4.92
CA SER A 45 12.81 23.35 3.98
C SER A 45 13.18 24.81 3.79
N VAL A 46 14.46 25.05 3.42
CA VAL A 46 15.01 26.36 3.16
C VAL A 46 15.84 26.36 1.87
N GLY A 47 15.58 27.30 0.98
CA GLY A 47 16.46 27.62 -0.13
C GLY A 47 17.66 28.45 0.39
N ILE A 48 18.82 27.82 0.44
CA ILE A 48 20.08 28.46 0.90
C ILE A 48 20.55 29.44 -0.16
N THR A 49 20.54 29.01 -1.40
CA THR A 49 20.76 29.82 -2.61
C THR A 49 19.71 29.46 -3.64
N ASP A 50 19.78 30.03 -4.83
CA ASP A 50 18.85 29.66 -5.93
C ASP A 50 19.12 28.23 -6.44
N SER A 51 20.32 27.72 -6.24
CA SER A 51 20.73 26.36 -6.62
C SER A 51 20.71 25.34 -5.48
N ASN A 52 20.59 25.78 -4.22
CA ASN A 52 20.76 24.92 -3.05
C ASN A 52 19.53 24.96 -2.15
N LYS A 53 18.95 23.81 -1.87
CA LYS A 53 17.83 23.66 -0.95
C LYS A 53 18.11 22.54 0.06
N ALA A 54 17.80 22.77 1.32
CA ALA A 54 17.90 21.76 2.37
C ALA A 54 16.57 21.65 3.11
N GLY A 55 16.29 20.49 3.68
CA GLY A 55 15.10 20.31 4.48
C GLY A 55 15.18 19.10 5.38
N ALA A 56 14.23 19.07 6.32
CA ALA A 56 14.08 17.98 7.27
C ALA A 56 12.59 17.63 7.46
N SER A 57 12.32 16.41 7.86
CA SER A 57 11.01 16.00 8.34
C SER A 57 11.11 15.09 9.56
N LEU A 58 10.10 15.20 10.41
CA LEU A 58 9.90 14.40 11.61
C LEU A 58 8.49 13.83 11.59
N ARG A 59 8.35 12.52 11.81
CA ARG A 59 7.06 11.87 12.10
C ARG A 59 7.17 11.14 13.42
N LEU A 60 6.26 11.46 14.34
CA LEU A 60 6.06 10.75 15.59
C LEU A 60 4.68 10.11 15.54
N TYR A 61 4.64 8.79 15.71
CA TYR A 61 3.39 8.04 15.71
C TYR A 61 3.32 7.14 16.93
N ARG A 62 2.15 7.14 17.58
CA ARG A 62 1.84 6.25 18.69
C ARG A 62 0.45 5.67 18.47
N ASN A 63 0.28 4.37 18.73
CA ASN A 63 -1.02 3.73 18.72
C ASN A 63 -1.11 2.68 19.82
N ASN A 64 -2.20 2.70 20.56
CA ASN A 64 -2.56 1.65 21.48
C ASN A 64 -3.79 0.95 20.91
N THR A 65 -3.68 -0.36 20.65
CA THR A 65 -4.78 -1.17 20.12
C THR A 65 -5.10 -2.30 21.08
N THR A 66 -6.38 -2.63 21.22
CA THR A 66 -6.85 -3.90 21.77
C THR A 66 -7.50 -4.66 20.63
N GLU A 67 -6.94 -5.78 20.27
CA GLU A 67 -7.30 -6.53 19.07
C GLU A 67 -7.39 -8.04 19.34
N PRO A 68 -8.14 -8.82 18.53
CA PRO A 68 -8.13 -10.26 18.64
C PRO A 68 -6.74 -10.82 18.35
N GLY A 69 -6.36 -11.84 19.09
CA GLY A 69 -5.12 -12.59 18.84
C GLY A 69 -5.12 -13.36 17.53
N ASN A 70 -6.30 -13.61 16.96
CA ASN A 70 -6.53 -14.18 15.64
C ASN A 70 -7.41 -13.22 14.84
N SER A 71 -6.97 -12.83 13.64
CA SER A 71 -7.68 -11.89 12.76
C SER A 71 -9.04 -12.40 12.25
N THR A 72 -9.28 -13.72 12.32
CA THR A 72 -10.56 -14.34 11.96
C THR A 72 -11.49 -14.55 13.14
N GLN A 73 -11.12 -14.09 14.33
CA GLN A 73 -11.99 -14.14 15.51
C GLN A 73 -13.12 -13.11 15.35
N THR A 74 -14.34 -13.58 15.34
CA THR A 74 -15.54 -12.79 15.07
C THR A 74 -16.33 -12.44 16.32
N HIS A 75 -16.08 -13.11 17.44
CA HIS A 75 -16.91 -13.03 18.64
C HIS A 75 -16.09 -12.89 19.91
N GLY A 76 -16.57 -12.03 20.79
CA GLY A 76 -16.18 -11.96 22.19
C GLY A 76 -14.75 -11.47 22.45
N ASP A 77 -14.47 -11.35 23.74
CA ASP A 77 -13.22 -10.78 24.28
C ASP A 77 -12.16 -11.82 24.62
N SER A 78 -12.32 -13.07 24.19
CA SER A 78 -11.34 -14.14 24.46
C SER A 78 -10.11 -14.00 23.59
N GLY A 79 -8.93 -14.15 24.18
CA GLY A 79 -7.65 -14.12 23.44
C GLY A 79 -7.25 -12.75 22.91
N LEU A 80 -7.73 -11.68 23.54
CA LEU A 80 -7.37 -10.31 23.20
C LEU A 80 -5.89 -10.04 23.46
N ARG A 81 -5.36 -9.11 22.69
CA ARG A 81 -4.00 -8.58 22.83
C ARG A 81 -4.04 -7.07 22.88
N ASP A 82 -3.31 -6.52 23.82
CA ASP A 82 -3.01 -5.10 23.86
C ASP A 82 -1.68 -4.88 23.15
N ARG A 83 -1.69 -4.06 22.12
CA ARG A 83 -0.51 -3.69 21.37
C ARG A 83 -0.25 -2.19 21.48
N LYS A 84 0.97 -1.86 21.84
CA LYS A 84 1.48 -0.49 21.78
C LYS A 84 2.51 -0.39 20.66
N THR A 85 2.23 0.47 19.69
CA THR A 85 3.14 0.80 18.60
C THR A 85 3.66 2.22 18.78
N VAL A 86 4.98 2.38 18.72
CA VAL A 86 5.66 3.68 18.68
C VAL A 86 6.55 3.69 17.44
N GLN A 87 6.41 4.70 16.60
CA GLN A 87 7.26 4.90 15.43
C GLN A 87 7.77 6.34 15.41
N ASN A 88 9.07 6.47 15.22
CA ASN A 88 9.76 7.76 15.07
C ASN A 88 10.55 7.72 13.76
N ASP A 89 10.25 8.62 12.85
CA ASP A 89 10.97 8.75 11.60
C ASP A 89 11.57 10.14 11.50
N VAL A 90 12.83 10.19 11.11
CA VAL A 90 13.57 11.43 10.85
C VAL A 90 14.19 11.34 9.47
N GLN A 91 14.08 12.40 8.71
CA GLN A 91 14.68 12.51 7.38
C GLN A 91 15.31 13.88 7.23
N PHE A 92 16.54 13.91 6.69
CA PHE A 92 17.23 15.10 6.22
C PHE A 92 17.51 14.95 4.73
N TRP A 93 17.38 16.04 3.99
CA TRP A 93 17.71 16.03 2.58
C TRP A 93 18.38 17.35 2.18
N TYR A 94 19.23 17.23 1.19
CA TYR A 94 19.89 18.34 0.53
C TYR A 94 19.76 18.16 -0.97
N GLN A 95 19.46 19.24 -1.66
CA GLN A 95 19.33 19.28 -3.12
C GLN A 95 20.23 20.37 -3.68
N TYR A 96 21.01 20.00 -4.69
CA TYR A 96 21.80 20.90 -5.51
C TYR A 96 21.29 20.84 -6.95
N ALA A 97 20.74 21.95 -7.45
CA ALA A 97 20.17 22.07 -8.80
C ALA A 97 20.55 23.47 -9.35
N PRO A 98 21.71 23.62 -9.98
CA PRO A 98 22.16 24.89 -10.54
C PRO A 98 21.20 25.32 -11.67
N VAL A 99 20.89 26.64 -11.70
CA VAL A 99 19.86 27.18 -12.62
C VAL A 99 20.29 27.01 -14.08
N ASP A 100 21.57 27.14 -14.37
CA ASP A 100 22.11 27.14 -15.73
C ASP A 100 22.56 25.75 -16.22
N ASN A 101 22.28 24.69 -15.45
CA ASN A 101 22.72 23.34 -15.79
C ASN A 101 21.59 22.30 -15.59
N SER A 102 20.92 21.97 -16.67
CA SER A 102 19.82 20.98 -16.67
C SER A 102 20.27 19.53 -16.41
N LEU A 103 21.56 19.24 -16.47
CA LEU A 103 22.11 17.91 -16.23
C LEU A 103 22.32 17.60 -14.74
N ILE A 104 22.30 18.63 -13.89
CA ILE A 104 22.59 18.50 -12.47
C ILE A 104 21.35 18.87 -11.66
N ASN A 105 20.74 17.90 -11.02
CA ASN A 105 19.72 18.06 -9.99
C ASN A 105 19.90 16.91 -9.00
N VAL A 106 20.92 17.02 -8.18
CA VAL A 106 21.32 16.00 -7.21
C VAL A 106 20.54 16.21 -5.92
N LYS A 107 19.86 15.16 -5.48
CA LYS A 107 19.22 15.13 -4.16
C LYS A 107 19.80 13.98 -3.33
N SER A 108 20.36 14.33 -2.17
CA SER A 108 20.84 13.40 -1.16
C SER A 108 19.85 13.36 -0.01
N THR A 109 19.50 12.18 0.47
CA THR A 109 18.54 11.97 1.55
C THR A 109 19.13 11.01 2.57
N LEU A 110 19.16 11.41 3.84
CA LEU A 110 19.48 10.57 5.00
C LEU A 110 18.20 10.30 5.76
N TYR A 111 17.95 9.07 6.16
CA TYR A 111 16.74 8.72 6.89
C TYR A 111 16.98 7.71 8.01
N LEU A 112 16.18 7.85 9.04
CA LEU A 112 16.11 6.94 10.18
C LEU A 112 14.63 6.67 10.49
N SER A 113 14.25 5.39 10.59
CA SER A 113 12.95 4.94 11.09
C SER A 113 13.18 3.97 12.24
N ASP A 114 12.54 4.24 13.37
CA ASP A 114 12.59 3.38 14.56
C ASP A 114 11.17 3.01 14.97
N ILE A 115 10.86 1.71 14.90
CA ILE A 115 9.53 1.17 15.22
C ILE A 115 9.67 0.21 16.40
N THR A 116 9.01 0.53 17.50
CA THR A 116 8.88 -0.35 18.66
C THR A 116 7.45 -0.84 18.79
N ILE A 117 7.27 -2.15 18.88
CA ILE A 117 5.97 -2.79 19.12
C ILE A 117 6.06 -3.64 20.38
N LYS A 118 5.16 -3.36 21.33
CA LYS A 118 4.94 -4.15 22.56
C LYS A 118 3.57 -4.78 22.49
N THR A 119 3.47 -6.09 22.67
CA THR A 119 2.22 -6.83 22.64
C THR A 119 2.09 -7.63 23.93
N ASN A 120 1.04 -7.38 24.69
CA ASN A 120 0.67 -8.14 25.90
C ASN A 120 -0.58 -8.96 25.57
N GLY A 121 -0.57 -10.26 25.78
CA GLY A 121 -1.77 -11.10 25.62
C GLY A 121 -2.33 -11.51 26.97
N HIS A 122 -3.65 -11.69 27.09
CA HIS A 122 -4.24 -12.42 28.18
C HIS A 122 -3.67 -13.85 28.16
N ASN A 123 -2.94 -14.25 29.16
CA ASN A 123 -2.28 -15.54 29.29
C ASN A 123 -1.05 -15.83 28.38
N LYS A 124 -0.41 -14.80 27.80
CA LYS A 124 0.83 -14.96 27.05
C LYS A 124 1.92 -14.01 27.54
N THR A 125 3.16 -14.45 27.47
CA THR A 125 4.33 -13.62 27.76
C THR A 125 4.34 -12.40 26.86
N ALA A 126 4.69 -11.24 27.41
CA ALA A 126 4.81 -10.00 26.66
C ALA A 126 5.83 -10.17 25.52
N GLU A 127 5.44 -9.79 24.32
CA GLU A 127 6.30 -9.73 23.16
C GLU A 127 6.71 -8.28 22.91
N TRP A 128 8.01 -8.06 22.78
CA TRP A 128 8.53 -6.77 22.42
C TRP A 128 9.52 -6.90 21.27
N ARG A 129 9.44 -6.01 20.30
CA ARG A 129 10.40 -5.91 19.21
C ARG A 129 10.71 -4.45 18.89
N ASN A 130 11.95 -4.21 18.54
CA ASN A 130 12.40 -2.98 17.90
C ASN A 130 12.85 -3.30 16.47
N ASN A 131 12.44 -2.48 15.52
CA ASN A 131 12.90 -2.52 14.13
C ASN A 131 13.42 -1.13 13.76
N ARG A 132 14.72 -1.03 13.51
CA ARG A 132 15.40 0.20 13.17
C ARG A 132 15.93 0.13 11.75
N THR A 133 15.57 1.10 10.93
CA THR A 133 16.09 1.26 9.56
C THR A 133 16.80 2.59 9.45
N SER A 134 18.05 2.57 8.96
CA SER A 134 18.82 3.76 8.64
C SER A 134 19.38 3.65 7.24
N GLY A 135 19.37 4.74 6.47
CA GLY A 135 19.82 4.69 5.09
C GLY A 135 20.15 6.03 4.49
N VAL A 136 20.76 5.94 3.32
CA VAL A 136 21.10 7.06 2.46
C VAL A 136 20.65 6.76 1.03
N ASN A 137 20.06 7.74 0.39
CA ASN A 137 19.72 7.72 -1.04
C ASN A 137 20.31 8.96 -1.71
N VAL A 138 20.93 8.78 -2.87
CA VAL A 138 21.42 9.86 -3.72
C VAL A 138 20.87 9.65 -5.11
N VAL A 139 20.20 10.65 -5.64
CA VAL A 139 19.62 10.64 -6.99
C VAL A 139 19.99 11.91 -7.73
N ASN A 140 20.41 11.78 -8.99
CA ASN A 140 20.47 12.88 -9.94
C ASN A 140 19.35 12.77 -10.96
N ARG A 141 18.80 13.91 -11.35
CA ARG A 141 17.84 14.04 -12.46
C ARG A 141 18.40 15.00 -13.47
N SER A 142 18.64 14.51 -14.69
CA SER A 142 19.16 15.30 -15.79
C SER A 142 18.09 15.47 -16.84
N HIS A 143 17.94 16.68 -17.34
CA HIS A 143 17.07 16.98 -18.47
C HIS A 143 17.94 17.34 -19.66
N THR A 144 17.71 16.70 -20.80
CA THR A 144 18.45 16.95 -22.03
C THR A 144 17.57 16.79 -23.26
N LEU A 145 17.98 17.46 -24.33
CA LEU A 145 17.34 17.35 -25.64
C LEU A 145 18.32 16.60 -26.57
N ILE A 146 18.04 15.32 -26.81
CA ILE A 146 18.78 14.48 -27.75
C ILE A 146 17.75 13.91 -28.72
N PHE A 147 18.00 14.05 -30.03
CA PHE A 147 17.09 13.49 -31.03
C PHE A 147 16.82 11.98 -30.74
N PRO A 148 15.54 11.52 -30.72
CA PRO A 148 14.36 12.20 -31.29
C PRO A 148 13.48 12.96 -30.27
N GLY A 149 13.90 13.19 -29.04
CA GLY A 149 13.00 13.76 -28.04
C GLY A 149 13.65 14.53 -26.89
N ALA A 150 12.84 14.81 -25.87
CA ALA A 150 13.26 15.32 -24.57
C ALA A 150 13.47 14.11 -23.64
N HIS A 151 14.60 14.06 -22.97
CA HIS A 151 14.98 12.99 -22.06
C HIS A 151 15.03 13.49 -20.62
N GLN A 152 14.43 12.73 -19.72
CA GLN A 152 14.61 12.88 -18.28
C GLN A 152 15.34 11.66 -17.74
N LEU A 153 16.64 11.80 -17.53
CA LEU A 153 17.47 10.75 -16.96
C LEU A 153 17.40 10.81 -15.42
N SER A 154 17.10 9.69 -14.78
CA SER A 154 17.14 9.54 -13.33
C SER A 154 18.07 8.40 -12.98
N TYR A 155 19.14 8.69 -12.21
CA TYR A 155 20.09 7.68 -11.79
C TYR A 155 20.59 7.96 -10.38
N GLY A 156 20.89 6.89 -9.66
CA GLY A 156 21.25 7.03 -8.25
C GLY A 156 21.65 5.74 -7.59
N ALA A 157 21.94 5.88 -6.30
CA ALA A 157 22.32 4.80 -5.42
C ALA A 157 21.57 4.90 -4.10
N GLU A 158 21.28 3.76 -3.50
CA GLU A 158 20.69 3.67 -2.18
C GLU A 158 21.42 2.61 -1.36
N TYR A 159 21.64 2.90 -0.09
CA TYR A 159 22.04 1.92 0.91
C TYR A 159 21.18 2.08 2.15
N TYR A 160 20.69 0.97 2.68
CA TYR A 160 20.09 0.98 4.01
C TYR A 160 20.44 -0.29 4.79
N ARG A 161 20.44 -0.13 6.12
CA ARG A 161 20.50 -1.21 7.09
C ARG A 161 19.23 -1.24 7.90
N GLN A 162 18.61 -2.41 7.96
CA GLN A 162 17.50 -2.70 8.84
C GLN A 162 17.96 -3.67 9.92
N GLN A 163 17.70 -3.35 11.18
CA GLN A 163 18.01 -4.18 12.34
C GLN A 163 16.72 -4.53 13.06
N GLN A 164 16.52 -5.80 13.34
CA GLN A 164 15.40 -6.30 14.14
C GLN A 164 15.95 -6.92 15.42
N LYS A 165 15.49 -6.41 16.57
CA LYS A 165 15.84 -6.90 17.90
C LYS A 165 14.59 -7.28 18.64
N PRO A 166 14.32 -8.58 18.85
CA PRO A 166 13.29 -9.04 19.74
C PRO A 166 13.76 -8.88 21.19
N GLU A 167 12.82 -8.66 22.11
CA GLU A 167 13.03 -8.72 23.54
C GLU A 167 11.95 -9.61 24.18
N GLY A 168 12.31 -10.31 25.25
CA GLY A 168 11.44 -11.28 25.91
C GLY A 168 11.36 -12.61 25.17
N SER A 169 10.22 -13.29 25.24
CA SER A 169 9.97 -14.59 24.56
C SER A 169 9.56 -14.46 23.09
N ALA A 170 9.86 -13.36 22.44
CA ALA A 170 9.39 -13.02 21.10
C ALA A 170 10.18 -13.73 20.00
N THR A 171 9.94 -15.02 19.83
CA THR A 171 10.49 -15.80 18.74
C THR A 171 9.78 -15.57 17.40
N LEU A 172 8.59 -14.95 17.45
CA LEU A 172 7.81 -14.52 16.27
C LEU A 172 8.59 -13.57 15.35
N TYR A 173 9.51 -12.80 15.93
CA TYR A 173 10.32 -11.80 15.22
C TYR A 173 11.79 -12.10 15.43
N PRO A 174 12.40 -12.93 14.58
CA PRO A 174 13.78 -13.36 14.75
C PRO A 174 14.74 -12.16 14.75
N GLU A 175 15.76 -12.22 15.63
CA GLU A 175 16.84 -11.24 15.64
C GLU A 175 17.59 -11.27 14.31
N GLY A 176 18.04 -10.11 13.84
CA GLY A 176 18.87 -10.06 12.64
C GLY A 176 19.00 -8.66 12.05
N ASN A 177 19.78 -8.62 10.99
CA ASN A 177 19.93 -7.41 10.19
C ASN A 177 19.87 -7.71 8.70
N ILE A 178 19.47 -6.71 7.94
CA ILE A 178 19.48 -6.70 6.48
C ILE A 178 20.30 -5.49 6.05
N ASP A 179 21.29 -5.70 5.18
CA ASP A 179 21.97 -4.68 4.41
C ASP A 179 21.45 -4.74 2.98
N PHE A 180 21.01 -3.62 2.47
CA PHE A 180 20.49 -3.48 1.12
C PHE A 180 21.22 -2.37 0.38
N THR A 181 21.76 -2.69 -0.79
CA THR A 181 22.45 -1.74 -1.66
C THR A 181 21.83 -1.80 -3.03
N SER A 182 21.57 -0.67 -3.65
CA SER A 182 21.07 -0.63 -5.01
C SER A 182 21.69 0.49 -5.82
N LEU A 183 21.81 0.23 -7.13
CA LEU A 183 22.13 1.21 -8.17
C LEU A 183 20.98 1.19 -9.18
N TYR A 184 20.56 2.35 -9.65
CA TYR A 184 19.47 2.42 -10.63
C TYR A 184 19.70 3.52 -11.67
N PHE A 185 19.14 3.25 -12.83
CA PHE A 185 19.10 4.17 -13.97
C PHE A 185 17.74 4.07 -14.65
N GLN A 186 17.20 5.20 -15.06
CA GLN A 186 15.98 5.30 -15.88
C GLN A 186 16.10 6.49 -16.82
N ASP A 187 15.69 6.28 -18.06
CA ASP A 187 15.43 7.31 -19.04
C ASP A 187 13.93 7.35 -19.36
N GLU A 188 13.36 8.53 -19.29
CA GLU A 188 12.01 8.84 -19.71
C GLU A 188 12.10 9.81 -20.89
N MET A 189 11.75 9.31 -22.06
CA MET A 189 11.84 10.04 -23.32
C MET A 189 10.47 10.44 -23.82
N THR A 190 10.24 11.73 -24.01
CA THR A 190 9.07 12.29 -24.68
C THR A 190 9.44 12.67 -26.11
N MET A 191 8.84 12.01 -27.10
CA MET A 191 9.14 12.27 -28.51
C MET A 191 8.56 13.61 -28.96
N LYS A 192 9.34 14.39 -29.74
CA LYS A 192 8.91 15.72 -30.19
C LYS A 192 7.85 15.69 -31.27
N SER A 193 7.96 14.73 -32.20
CA SER A 193 7.14 14.70 -33.41
C SER A 193 5.97 13.72 -33.36
N TYR A 194 5.87 12.96 -32.28
CA TYR A 194 4.86 11.93 -32.10
C TYR A 194 4.36 11.95 -30.64
N PRO A 195 3.08 11.72 -30.40
CA PRO A 195 2.53 11.68 -29.04
C PRO A 195 2.90 10.36 -28.33
N VAL A 196 4.20 10.11 -28.20
CA VAL A 196 4.78 8.88 -27.66
C VAL A 196 5.73 9.22 -26.52
N ASN A 197 5.55 8.52 -25.39
CA ASN A 197 6.51 8.52 -24.30
C ASN A 197 7.06 7.10 -24.13
N ILE A 198 8.38 7.00 -23.95
CA ILE A 198 9.08 5.74 -23.75
C ILE A 198 9.86 5.82 -22.44
N ILE A 199 9.74 4.80 -21.61
CA ILE A 199 10.52 4.66 -20.38
C ILE A 199 11.35 3.39 -20.48
N VAL A 200 12.65 3.51 -20.27
CA VAL A 200 13.55 2.37 -20.10
C VAL A 200 14.40 2.57 -18.86
N GLY A 201 14.66 1.50 -18.15
CA GLY A 201 15.46 1.59 -16.93
C GLY A 201 15.88 0.23 -16.41
N SER A 202 16.76 0.26 -15.44
CA SER A 202 17.22 -0.94 -14.74
C SER A 202 17.64 -0.59 -13.33
N ARG A 203 17.47 -1.57 -12.43
CA ARG A 203 17.94 -1.49 -11.06
C ARG A 203 18.74 -2.73 -10.74
N TYR A 204 19.94 -2.56 -10.21
CA TYR A 204 20.73 -3.60 -9.59
C TYR A 204 20.55 -3.54 -8.09
N ASP A 205 20.14 -4.65 -7.49
CA ASP A 205 19.92 -4.80 -6.06
C ASP A 205 20.85 -5.87 -5.49
N ARG A 206 21.48 -5.57 -4.37
CA ARG A 206 22.24 -6.50 -3.55
C ARG A 206 21.65 -6.53 -2.15
N TYR A 207 21.23 -7.71 -1.75
CA TYR A 207 20.64 -8.02 -0.46
C TYR A 207 21.58 -8.90 0.35
N LYS A 208 21.75 -8.59 1.62
CA LYS A 208 22.50 -9.40 2.58
C LYS A 208 21.71 -9.42 3.89
N SER A 209 21.29 -10.58 4.35
CA SER A 209 20.69 -10.73 5.67
C SER A 209 21.58 -11.60 6.57
N PHE A 210 21.54 -11.31 7.85
CA PHE A 210 22.26 -12.06 8.86
C PHE A 210 21.37 -12.31 10.08
N ASN A 211 21.38 -13.56 10.55
CA ASN A 211 20.76 -13.97 11.80
C ASN A 211 21.80 -14.71 12.65
N PRO A 212 21.94 -14.43 13.97
CA PRO A 212 22.97 -15.03 14.82
C PRO A 212 22.93 -16.55 14.89
N ARG A 213 21.74 -17.17 14.73
CA ARG A 213 21.56 -18.63 14.83
C ARG A 213 21.66 -19.34 13.48
N ALA A 214 21.22 -18.67 12.42
CA ALA A 214 21.03 -19.27 11.10
C ALA A 214 22.08 -18.85 10.07
N GLY A 215 22.91 -17.84 10.39
CA GLY A 215 23.96 -17.37 9.49
C GLY A 215 23.49 -16.31 8.48
N GLU A 216 24.10 -16.32 7.32
CA GLU A 216 23.99 -15.26 6.31
C GLU A 216 23.32 -15.77 5.03
N LEU A 217 22.44 -14.95 4.45
CA LEU A 217 21.92 -15.12 3.10
C LEU A 217 22.33 -13.91 2.25
N LYS A 218 22.84 -14.15 1.06
CA LYS A 218 23.14 -13.13 0.04
C LYS A 218 22.31 -13.38 -1.21
N ALA A 219 21.86 -12.33 -1.83
CA ALA A 219 21.20 -12.37 -3.11
C ALA A 219 21.43 -11.06 -3.88
N GLU A 220 21.49 -11.15 -5.20
CA GLU A 220 21.64 -10.00 -6.07
C GLU A 220 20.83 -10.17 -7.33
N ARG A 221 20.39 -9.07 -7.91
CA ARG A 221 19.57 -9.09 -9.11
C ARG A 221 19.64 -7.80 -9.91
N LEU A 222 19.66 -7.94 -11.23
CA LEU A 222 19.36 -6.87 -12.17
C LEU A 222 17.90 -6.96 -12.57
N SER A 223 17.17 -5.85 -12.42
CA SER A 223 15.71 -5.73 -12.65
C SER A 223 15.46 -4.69 -13.74
N PRO A 224 15.42 -5.07 -15.03
CA PRO A 224 15.09 -4.16 -16.11
C PRO A 224 13.59 -3.85 -16.18
N ARG A 225 13.26 -2.69 -16.74
CA ARG A 225 11.90 -2.25 -17.05
C ARG A 225 11.85 -1.48 -18.36
N ALA A 226 10.74 -1.62 -19.08
CA ALA A 226 10.42 -0.81 -20.25
C ALA A 226 8.92 -0.53 -20.28
N ALA A 227 8.55 0.67 -20.70
CA ALA A 227 7.16 1.04 -20.92
C ALA A 227 7.06 1.97 -22.13
N ILE A 228 5.92 1.94 -22.77
CA ILE A 228 5.57 2.86 -23.86
C ILE A 228 4.14 3.34 -23.63
N SER A 229 3.89 4.61 -23.86
CA SER A 229 2.54 5.15 -23.96
C SER A 229 2.42 5.96 -25.26
N VAL A 230 1.25 5.87 -25.87
CA VAL A 230 0.91 6.54 -27.12
C VAL A 230 -0.44 7.23 -26.94
N SER A 231 -0.53 8.51 -27.30
CA SER A 231 -1.78 9.28 -27.31
C SER A 231 -2.11 9.67 -28.76
N PRO A 232 -2.71 8.74 -29.56
CA PRO A 232 -2.95 9.00 -30.99
C PRO A 232 -3.94 10.13 -31.23
N THR A 233 -4.75 10.44 -30.24
CA THR A 233 -5.68 11.59 -30.20
C THR A 233 -5.64 12.21 -28.80
N ASP A 234 -6.18 13.40 -28.63
CA ASP A 234 -6.22 14.10 -27.33
C ASP A 234 -7.09 13.38 -26.29
N TRP A 235 -8.03 12.56 -26.72
CA TRP A 235 -8.96 11.85 -25.86
C TRP A 235 -8.58 10.39 -25.58
N LEU A 236 -7.57 9.82 -26.28
CA LEU A 236 -7.18 8.42 -26.13
C LEU A 236 -5.69 8.28 -25.82
N MET A 237 -5.37 7.60 -24.74
CA MET A 237 -4.03 7.12 -24.39
C MET A 237 -4.03 5.60 -24.30
N MET A 238 -3.05 4.97 -24.90
CA MET A 238 -2.76 3.53 -24.75
C MET A 238 -1.37 3.34 -24.17
N TYR A 239 -1.18 2.32 -23.34
CA TYR A 239 0.13 2.03 -22.78
C TYR A 239 0.38 0.52 -22.67
N GLY A 240 1.66 0.18 -22.67
CA GLY A 240 2.14 -1.16 -22.39
C GLY A 240 3.43 -1.11 -21.59
N SER A 241 3.63 -2.06 -20.69
CA SER A 241 4.85 -2.16 -19.90
C SER A 241 5.30 -3.61 -19.69
N ILE A 242 6.60 -3.77 -19.50
CA ILE A 242 7.23 -4.99 -19.01
C ILE A 242 8.25 -4.61 -17.94
N SER A 243 8.20 -5.27 -16.80
CA SER A 243 9.14 -5.02 -15.71
C SER A 243 9.56 -6.32 -15.04
N SER A 244 10.82 -6.38 -14.61
CA SER A 244 11.31 -7.40 -13.71
C SER A 244 11.42 -6.83 -12.31
N ALA A 245 11.05 -7.62 -11.31
CA ALA A 245 11.18 -7.27 -9.90
C ALA A 245 11.84 -8.41 -9.11
N PHE A 246 12.59 -8.02 -8.09
CA PHE A 246 13.26 -8.89 -7.16
C PHE A 246 12.67 -8.71 -5.76
N ARG A 247 12.35 -9.83 -5.08
CA ARG A 247 11.96 -9.81 -3.67
C ARG A 247 12.79 -10.84 -2.90
N ALA A 248 13.65 -10.36 -2.03
CA ALA A 248 14.34 -11.22 -1.10
C ALA A 248 13.38 -11.76 -0.02
N PRO A 249 13.64 -12.97 0.55
CA PRO A 249 12.88 -13.46 1.68
C PRO A 249 13.02 -12.53 2.88
N THR A 250 11.94 -12.34 3.64
CA THR A 250 11.96 -11.60 4.89
C THR A 250 12.59 -12.42 6.01
N MET A 251 13.03 -11.77 7.09
CA MET A 251 13.55 -12.48 8.28
C MET A 251 12.51 -13.46 8.85
N ALA A 252 11.23 -13.07 8.87
CA ALA A 252 10.17 -13.93 9.37
C ALA A 252 9.95 -15.18 8.49
N GLU A 253 10.06 -15.04 7.17
CA GLU A 253 9.94 -16.19 6.25
C GLU A 253 11.10 -17.19 6.41
N MET A 254 12.30 -16.69 6.69
CA MET A 254 13.51 -17.52 6.79
C MET A 254 13.73 -18.13 8.18
N TYR A 255 13.53 -17.33 9.24
CA TYR A 255 14.11 -17.62 10.55
C TYR A 255 13.08 -17.87 11.66
N ARG A 256 11.79 -17.76 11.39
CA ARG A 256 10.74 -17.90 12.40
C ARG A 256 10.71 -19.32 12.95
N ASP A 257 10.68 -19.47 14.29
CA ASP A 257 10.76 -20.73 15.03
C ASP A 257 9.77 -20.82 16.21
N ASP A 258 8.77 -19.94 16.28
CA ASP A 258 7.79 -19.86 17.37
C ASP A 258 6.58 -20.81 17.17
N VAL A 259 5.70 -20.87 18.18
CA VAL A 259 4.41 -21.55 18.08
C VAL A 259 3.47 -20.74 17.20
N HIS A 260 3.01 -21.35 16.11
CA HIS A 260 2.02 -20.74 15.21
C HIS A 260 0.62 -20.74 15.87
N PHE A 261 0.16 -21.91 16.29
CA PHE A 261 -1.13 -22.10 16.98
C PHE A 261 -1.15 -23.42 17.74
N TYR A 262 -2.19 -23.60 18.57
CA TYR A 262 -2.46 -24.86 19.24
C TYR A 262 -3.68 -25.56 18.60
N ARG A 263 -3.61 -26.87 18.41
CA ARG A 263 -4.73 -27.70 18.00
C ARG A 263 -4.89 -28.87 18.96
N LYS A 264 -6.03 -28.96 19.63
CA LYS A 264 -6.31 -29.98 20.63
C LYS A 264 -5.14 -30.12 21.65
N GLY A 265 -4.66 -28.97 22.15
CA GLY A 265 -3.55 -28.90 23.11
C GLY A 265 -2.15 -29.14 22.54
N LYS A 266 -2.02 -29.54 21.28
CA LYS A 266 -0.70 -29.75 20.63
C LYS A 266 -0.26 -28.49 19.88
N PRO A 267 0.98 -27.98 20.11
CA PRO A 267 1.49 -26.82 19.39
C PRO A 267 1.86 -27.18 17.94
N ASN A 268 1.53 -26.29 17.02
CA ASN A 268 2.08 -26.24 15.67
C ASN A 268 3.23 -25.23 15.69
N TYR A 269 4.43 -25.66 15.31
CA TYR A 269 5.62 -24.80 15.31
C TYR A 269 5.92 -24.27 13.91
N TRP A 270 6.36 -23.01 13.85
CA TRP A 270 7.09 -22.52 12.70
C TRP A 270 8.46 -23.20 12.61
N VAL A 271 8.85 -23.58 11.41
CA VAL A 271 10.15 -24.19 11.13
C VAL A 271 10.91 -23.27 10.18
N PRO A 272 12.10 -22.79 10.57
CA PRO A 272 12.97 -22.01 9.70
C PRO A 272 13.27 -22.70 8.38
N ASN A 273 13.35 -21.91 7.30
CA ASN A 273 13.80 -22.38 6.00
C ASN A 273 14.89 -21.48 5.42
N LEU A 274 16.13 -21.91 5.58
CA LEU A 274 17.33 -21.20 5.12
C LEU A 274 17.62 -21.37 3.63
N ASN A 275 16.90 -22.29 2.97
CA ASN A 275 17.07 -22.59 1.54
C ASN A 275 16.08 -21.78 0.66
N LEU A 276 15.41 -20.80 1.24
CA LEU A 276 14.51 -19.94 0.47
C LEU A 276 15.30 -19.13 -0.57
N LYS A 277 14.83 -19.24 -1.81
CA LYS A 277 15.34 -18.44 -2.91
C LYS A 277 14.53 -17.17 -3.05
N PRO A 278 15.13 -16.04 -3.45
CA PRO A 278 14.39 -14.83 -3.77
C PRO A 278 13.40 -15.05 -4.90
N GLU A 279 12.28 -14.33 -4.82
CA GLU A 279 11.31 -14.28 -5.91
C GLU A 279 11.84 -13.42 -7.05
N ASN A 280 11.56 -13.85 -8.26
CA ASN A 280 11.80 -13.11 -9.48
C ASN A 280 10.50 -13.01 -10.26
N ASN A 281 9.98 -11.80 -10.34
CA ASN A 281 8.69 -11.51 -10.94
C ASN A 281 8.90 -10.80 -12.27
N ILE A 282 8.21 -11.25 -13.31
CA ILE A 282 8.12 -10.53 -14.60
C ILE A 282 6.66 -10.17 -14.79
N THR A 283 6.38 -8.88 -14.72
CA THR A 283 5.03 -8.32 -14.92
C THR A 283 4.94 -7.70 -16.31
N ARG A 284 3.86 -8.01 -17.02
CA ARG A 284 3.44 -7.39 -18.27
C ARG A 284 2.11 -6.72 -18.04
N GLU A 285 1.98 -5.52 -18.53
CA GLU A 285 0.76 -4.72 -18.39
C GLU A 285 0.41 -4.07 -19.72
N ILE A 286 -0.88 -4.03 -20.04
CA ILE A 286 -1.43 -3.28 -21.16
C ILE A 286 -2.70 -2.59 -20.70
N GLY A 287 -2.91 -1.36 -21.14
CA GLY A 287 -4.10 -0.61 -20.79
C GLY A 287 -4.35 0.57 -21.70
N ALA A 288 -5.52 1.18 -21.47
CA ALA A 288 -5.94 2.38 -22.18
C ALA A 288 -6.64 3.35 -21.21
N GLY A 289 -6.54 4.62 -21.53
CA GLY A 289 -7.25 5.71 -20.87
C GLY A 289 -8.00 6.54 -21.91
N ILE A 290 -9.23 6.92 -21.58
CA ILE A 290 -10.09 7.78 -22.40
C ILE A 290 -10.46 8.99 -21.56
N GLN A 291 -10.39 10.19 -22.13
CA GLN A 291 -10.92 11.41 -21.56
C GLN A 291 -11.75 12.12 -22.63
N LEU A 292 -13.02 12.35 -22.30
CA LEU A 292 -13.96 13.07 -23.15
C LEU A 292 -14.54 14.25 -22.37
N ASP A 293 -14.47 15.43 -22.95
CA ASP A 293 -15.08 16.65 -22.44
C ASP A 293 -16.29 16.99 -23.33
N GLY A 294 -17.40 17.42 -22.71
CA GLY A 294 -18.62 17.81 -23.45
C GLY A 294 -19.35 16.63 -24.08
N LEU A 295 -19.43 15.47 -23.41
CA LEU A 295 -20.05 14.23 -23.94
C LEU A 295 -21.57 14.30 -23.93
N LEU A 296 -22.17 14.70 -22.82
CA LEU A 296 -23.64 14.79 -22.61
C LEU A 296 -24.08 16.24 -22.35
N THR A 297 -23.21 17.06 -21.79
CA THR A 297 -23.41 18.50 -21.51
C THR A 297 -22.12 19.24 -21.80
N ASP A 298 -22.23 20.57 -22.07
CA ASP A 298 -21.05 21.38 -22.42
C ASP A 298 -19.94 21.41 -21.36
N ASN A 299 -20.28 21.13 -20.09
CA ASN A 299 -19.38 21.21 -18.94
C ASN A 299 -19.05 19.84 -18.33
N ASP A 300 -19.41 18.74 -18.99
CA ASP A 300 -19.10 17.43 -18.44
C ASP A 300 -17.73 16.90 -18.85
N ARG A 301 -17.25 15.95 -18.06
CA ARG A 301 -16.01 15.22 -18.30
C ARG A 301 -16.15 13.77 -17.93
N LEU A 302 -15.88 12.88 -18.90
CA LEU A 302 -15.72 11.46 -18.68
C LEU A 302 -14.24 11.09 -18.72
N GLN A 303 -13.74 10.42 -17.68
CA GLN A 303 -12.44 9.79 -17.64
C GLN A 303 -12.62 8.29 -17.39
N LEU A 304 -12.09 7.45 -18.27
CA LEU A 304 -12.13 6.00 -18.12
C LEU A 304 -10.72 5.45 -18.33
N LYS A 305 -10.24 4.64 -17.39
CA LYS A 305 -8.97 3.93 -17.49
C LYS A 305 -9.20 2.44 -17.20
N GLY A 306 -8.63 1.58 -18.05
CA GLY A 306 -8.63 0.14 -17.84
C GLY A 306 -7.29 -0.47 -18.16
N GLY A 307 -6.90 -1.48 -17.40
CA GLY A 307 -5.66 -2.22 -17.62
C GLY A 307 -5.79 -3.69 -17.26
N TYR A 308 -5.02 -4.50 -17.95
CA TYR A 308 -4.79 -5.90 -17.65
C TYR A 308 -3.32 -6.09 -17.29
N PHE A 309 -3.05 -6.82 -16.23
CA PHE A 309 -1.70 -7.21 -15.85
C PHE A 309 -1.57 -8.72 -15.71
N GLY A 310 -0.37 -9.20 -16.02
CA GLY A 310 0.00 -10.60 -15.81
C GLY A 310 1.44 -10.69 -15.31
N THR A 311 1.62 -11.40 -14.18
CA THR A 311 2.91 -11.62 -13.53
C THR A 311 3.26 -13.10 -13.54
N ASP A 312 4.41 -13.43 -14.10
CA ASP A 312 5.08 -14.71 -13.92
C ASP A 312 6.07 -14.57 -12.76
N ALA A 313 5.80 -15.24 -11.66
CA ALA A 313 6.65 -15.26 -10.45
C ALA A 313 7.40 -16.58 -10.36
N ARG A 314 8.73 -16.54 -10.43
CA ARG A 314 9.59 -17.69 -10.15
C ARG A 314 10.05 -17.69 -8.70
N ASN A 315 10.13 -18.86 -8.09
CA ASN A 315 10.47 -19.04 -6.68
C ASN A 315 9.53 -18.26 -5.74
N TYR A 316 8.25 -18.14 -6.10
CA TYR A 316 7.25 -17.46 -5.28
C TYR A 316 7.25 -18.01 -3.85
N ILE A 317 7.34 -17.15 -2.84
CA ILE A 317 7.41 -17.60 -1.43
C ILE A 317 6.00 -17.72 -0.89
N ALA A 318 5.61 -18.94 -0.59
CA ALA A 318 4.32 -19.27 0.01
C ALA A 318 4.49 -19.88 1.39
N THR A 319 3.43 -19.86 2.18
CA THR A 319 3.38 -20.51 3.50
C THR A 319 2.61 -21.82 3.42
N ARG A 320 3.11 -22.85 4.08
CA ARG A 320 2.44 -24.15 4.22
C ARG A 320 2.20 -24.47 5.69
N VAL A 321 1.01 -24.97 5.98
CA VAL A 321 0.66 -25.55 7.27
C VAL A 321 0.53 -27.06 7.11
N ASP A 322 1.47 -27.84 7.69
CA ASP A 322 1.45 -29.28 7.71
C ASP A 322 0.78 -29.76 9.01
N MET A 323 -0.52 -30.04 8.89
CA MET A 323 -1.34 -30.49 10.02
C MET A 323 -0.98 -31.90 10.53
N LYS A 324 -0.38 -32.73 9.68
CA LYS A 324 0.03 -34.08 10.07
C LYS A 324 1.27 -34.05 10.96
N ARG A 325 2.23 -33.19 10.61
CA ARG A 325 3.49 -33.02 11.34
C ARG A 325 3.44 -31.85 12.34
N MET A 326 2.32 -31.16 12.47
CA MET A 326 2.10 -30.00 13.35
C MET A 326 3.21 -28.94 13.18
N ARG A 327 3.49 -28.55 11.94
CA ARG A 327 4.48 -27.54 11.62
C ARG A 327 4.03 -26.63 10.48
N SER A 328 4.52 -25.40 10.51
CA SER A 328 4.32 -24.37 9.48
C SER A 328 5.67 -23.91 8.98
N TYR A 329 5.78 -23.59 7.71
CA TYR A 329 7.03 -23.12 7.11
C TYR A 329 6.78 -22.35 5.81
N SER A 330 7.71 -21.46 5.49
CA SER A 330 7.74 -20.83 4.17
C SER A 330 8.50 -21.73 3.18
N TYR A 331 8.07 -21.74 1.93
CA TYR A 331 8.70 -22.52 0.86
C TYR A 331 8.56 -21.81 -0.48
N ASN A 332 9.42 -22.14 -1.43
CA ASN A 332 9.31 -21.62 -2.79
C ASN A 332 8.37 -22.49 -3.63
N VAL A 333 7.38 -21.86 -4.22
CA VAL A 333 6.62 -22.38 -5.36
C VAL A 333 7.47 -22.12 -6.60
N SER A 334 7.71 -23.15 -7.43
CA SER A 334 8.62 -23.02 -8.58
C SER A 334 8.19 -21.93 -9.54
N ARG A 335 6.90 -21.85 -9.83
CA ARG A 335 6.30 -20.83 -10.69
C ARG A 335 4.87 -20.53 -10.26
N ALA A 336 4.58 -19.26 -9.98
CA ALA A 336 3.22 -18.77 -9.77
C ALA A 336 2.83 -17.84 -10.92
N ARG A 337 1.55 -17.80 -11.25
CA ARG A 337 0.94 -16.81 -12.12
C ARG A 337 -0.02 -15.96 -11.34
N ILE A 338 0.08 -14.64 -11.50
CA ILE A 338 -0.81 -13.66 -10.89
C ILE A 338 -1.30 -12.77 -12.03
N TRP A 339 -2.61 -12.56 -12.15
CA TRP A 339 -3.17 -11.72 -13.20
C TRP A 339 -4.44 -11.03 -12.73
N GLY A 340 -4.80 -9.98 -13.43
CA GLY A 340 -5.99 -9.25 -13.06
C GLY A 340 -6.34 -8.10 -13.99
N TRP A 341 -7.46 -7.48 -13.65
CA TRP A 341 -8.01 -6.29 -14.29
C TRP A 341 -8.19 -5.19 -13.26
N ASP A 342 -7.89 -3.97 -13.67
CA ASP A 342 -8.23 -2.76 -12.95
C ASP A 342 -8.94 -1.82 -13.92
N VAL A 343 -10.16 -1.38 -13.56
CA VAL A 343 -10.93 -0.44 -14.34
C VAL A 343 -11.43 0.66 -13.44
N GLN A 344 -11.21 1.90 -13.83
CA GLN A 344 -11.65 3.09 -13.11
C GLN A 344 -12.35 4.03 -14.08
N GLY A 345 -13.52 4.53 -13.68
CA GLY A 345 -14.29 5.51 -14.40
C GLY A 345 -14.65 6.68 -13.48
N ASN A 346 -14.61 7.89 -14.03
CA ASN A 346 -15.07 9.08 -13.36
C ASN A 346 -15.83 9.96 -14.36
N TYR A 347 -17.08 10.23 -14.07
CA TYR A 347 -17.92 11.16 -14.83
C TYR A 347 -18.30 12.31 -13.92
N GLN A 348 -18.03 13.52 -14.36
CA GLN A 348 -18.30 14.76 -13.63
C GLN A 348 -19.14 15.69 -14.50
N SER A 349 -20.18 16.25 -13.92
CA SER A 349 -21.03 17.26 -14.54
C SER A 349 -21.64 18.19 -13.49
N ASP A 350 -22.37 19.19 -13.92
CA ASP A 350 -23.14 20.06 -13.00
C ASP A 350 -24.27 19.31 -12.27
N TYR A 351 -24.65 18.12 -12.74
CA TYR A 351 -25.80 17.36 -12.26
C TYR A 351 -25.43 16.11 -11.48
N VAL A 352 -24.27 15.52 -11.77
CA VAL A 352 -23.82 14.28 -11.15
C VAL A 352 -22.32 14.12 -11.19
N ASP A 353 -21.75 13.69 -10.08
CA ASP A 353 -20.42 13.10 -9.99
C ASP A 353 -20.58 11.60 -9.81
N TRP A 354 -20.02 10.81 -10.74
CA TRP A 354 -20.08 9.35 -10.67
C TRP A 354 -18.70 8.76 -10.80
N MET A 355 -18.29 7.99 -9.80
CA MET A 355 -17.07 7.20 -9.78
C MET A 355 -17.40 5.70 -9.85
N LEU A 356 -16.71 4.97 -10.70
CA LEU A 356 -16.78 3.53 -10.84
C LEU A 356 -15.39 2.93 -10.68
N SER A 357 -15.25 1.84 -9.92
CA SER A 357 -14.00 1.10 -9.79
C SER A 357 -14.28 -0.39 -9.78
N TYR A 358 -13.60 -1.13 -10.65
CA TYR A 358 -13.63 -2.60 -10.69
C TYR A 358 -12.22 -3.15 -10.57
N ASN A 359 -12.03 -4.11 -9.70
CA ASN A 359 -10.76 -4.80 -9.51
C ASN A 359 -10.96 -6.31 -9.47
N ARG A 360 -10.09 -7.03 -10.15
CA ARG A 360 -9.96 -8.49 -10.11
C ARG A 360 -8.50 -8.88 -10.02
N THR A 361 -8.16 -9.78 -9.11
CA THR A 361 -6.82 -10.36 -9.00
C THR A 361 -6.90 -11.84 -8.65
N GLU A 362 -6.26 -12.66 -9.47
CA GLU A 362 -6.19 -14.11 -9.35
C GLU A 362 -4.75 -14.56 -9.20
N SER A 363 -4.52 -15.67 -8.49
CA SER A 363 -3.18 -16.24 -8.36
C SER A 363 -3.22 -17.76 -8.28
N MET A 364 -2.30 -18.41 -9.01
CA MET A 364 -2.25 -19.85 -9.18
C MET A 364 -0.81 -20.36 -9.19
N ASP A 365 -0.56 -21.50 -8.56
CA ASP A 365 0.65 -22.28 -8.82
C ASP A 365 0.58 -22.87 -10.23
N ALA A 366 1.49 -22.44 -11.11
CA ALA A 366 1.47 -22.82 -12.52
C ALA A 366 1.79 -24.30 -12.76
N SER A 367 2.40 -24.97 -11.79
CA SER A 367 2.79 -26.38 -11.89
C SER A 367 1.68 -27.32 -11.40
N SER A 368 1.12 -27.06 -10.21
CA SER A 368 0.05 -27.87 -9.63
C SER A 368 -1.34 -27.46 -10.08
N ARG A 369 -1.51 -26.25 -10.65
CA ARG A 369 -2.78 -25.60 -10.96
C ARG A 369 -3.67 -25.38 -9.72
N GLU A 370 -3.08 -25.37 -8.54
CA GLU A 370 -3.78 -25.03 -7.30
C GLU A 370 -3.82 -23.50 -7.12
N TRP A 371 -4.95 -22.99 -6.67
CA TRP A 371 -5.12 -21.58 -6.32
C TRP A 371 -4.22 -21.23 -5.12
N LEU A 372 -3.56 -20.09 -5.18
CA LEU A 372 -2.71 -19.62 -4.07
C LEU A 372 -3.53 -18.83 -3.02
N GLY A 373 -4.77 -18.46 -3.37
CA GLY A 373 -5.70 -17.82 -2.44
C GLY A 373 -5.25 -16.45 -1.96
N SER A 374 -4.48 -15.73 -2.76
CA SER A 374 -3.93 -14.42 -2.40
C SER A 374 -4.87 -13.27 -2.75
N GLY A 375 -5.89 -13.53 -3.55
CA GLY A 375 -6.79 -12.51 -4.07
C GLY A 375 -7.89 -12.12 -3.11
N ASN A 376 -8.24 -10.85 -3.12
CA ASN A 376 -9.57 -10.42 -2.73
C ASN A 376 -10.54 -10.85 -3.82
N PRO A 377 -11.81 -11.15 -3.50
CA PRO A 377 -12.82 -11.40 -4.52
C PRO A 377 -12.97 -10.18 -5.43
N ASP A 378 -13.46 -10.41 -6.63
CA ASP A 378 -13.78 -9.33 -7.57
C ASP A 378 -14.66 -8.30 -6.87
N THR A 379 -14.25 -7.05 -6.96
CA THR A 379 -14.96 -5.96 -6.26
C THR A 379 -15.31 -4.86 -7.25
N LEU A 380 -16.59 -4.48 -7.26
CA LEU A 380 -17.10 -3.32 -7.98
C LEU A 380 -17.59 -2.30 -6.97
N ILE A 381 -17.09 -1.07 -7.09
CA ILE A 381 -17.54 0.08 -6.30
C ILE A 381 -18.14 1.10 -7.25
N SER A 382 -19.36 1.55 -6.95
CA SER A 382 -19.99 2.69 -7.61
C SER A 382 -20.31 3.74 -6.57
N ASP A 383 -19.89 4.96 -6.79
CA ASP A 383 -20.11 6.11 -5.91
C ASP A 383 -20.72 7.24 -6.73
N ILE A 384 -21.93 7.66 -6.38
CA ILE A 384 -22.70 8.68 -7.08
C ILE A 384 -23.00 9.81 -6.11
N SER A 385 -22.77 11.05 -6.52
CA SER A 385 -23.12 12.26 -5.80
C SER A 385 -23.89 13.20 -6.70
N ILE A 386 -25.03 13.68 -6.22
CA ILE A 386 -25.89 14.63 -6.95
C ILE A 386 -26.12 15.89 -6.13
N PRO A 387 -26.11 17.08 -6.73
CA PRO A 387 -26.49 18.31 -6.06
C PRO A 387 -27.99 18.32 -5.75
N VAL A 388 -28.35 18.79 -4.55
CA VAL A 388 -29.74 18.92 -4.11
C VAL A 388 -30.06 20.42 -3.96
N GLY A 389 -30.77 20.95 -4.92
CA GLY A 389 -31.05 22.41 -4.98
C GLY A 389 -29.78 23.24 -5.22
N HIS A 390 -29.80 24.54 -4.84
CA HIS A 390 -28.73 25.48 -5.17
C HIS A 390 -27.89 25.94 -3.98
N ARG A 391 -27.99 25.27 -2.82
CA ARG A 391 -27.38 25.74 -1.56
C ARG A 391 -26.12 24.95 -1.14
N GLY A 392 -25.49 24.23 -2.05
CA GLY A 392 -24.30 23.43 -1.76
C GLY A 392 -24.60 22.16 -0.96
N VAL A 393 -25.80 21.61 -1.09
CA VAL A 393 -26.17 20.31 -0.55
C VAL A 393 -25.99 19.24 -1.61
N TYR A 394 -25.42 18.08 -1.22
CA TYR A 394 -25.18 16.94 -2.11
C TYR A 394 -25.71 15.67 -1.44
N ALA A 395 -26.46 14.86 -2.20
CA ALA A 395 -26.87 13.52 -1.80
C ALA A 395 -25.97 12.50 -2.48
N GLY A 396 -25.45 11.55 -1.73
CA GLY A 396 -24.56 10.51 -2.22
C GLY A 396 -25.13 9.10 -2.01
N TRP A 397 -24.85 8.23 -2.97
CA TRP A 397 -25.10 6.78 -2.87
C TRP A 397 -23.85 6.02 -3.30
N ARG A 398 -23.41 5.10 -2.43
CA ARG A 398 -22.29 4.21 -2.69
C ARG A 398 -22.76 2.75 -2.63
N ALA A 399 -22.43 1.99 -3.63
CA ALA A 399 -22.60 0.54 -3.65
C ALA A 399 -21.23 -0.14 -3.74
N GLU A 400 -21.00 -1.11 -2.85
CA GLU A 400 -19.83 -1.99 -2.89
C GLU A 400 -20.34 -3.42 -3.12
N LEU A 401 -20.01 -4.00 -4.26
CA LEU A 401 -20.33 -5.36 -4.65
C LEU A 401 -19.06 -6.19 -4.62
N SER A 402 -19.05 -7.24 -3.82
CA SER A 402 -17.97 -8.22 -3.75
C SER A 402 -18.48 -9.57 -4.20
N ALA A 403 -17.80 -10.18 -5.16
CA ALA A 403 -18.10 -11.52 -5.60
C ALA A 403 -17.77 -12.56 -4.51
N SER A 404 -18.23 -13.78 -4.67
CA SER A 404 -17.84 -14.90 -3.80
C SER A 404 -16.36 -15.25 -4.01
N ALA A 405 -15.64 -15.43 -2.92
CA ALA A 405 -14.26 -15.91 -2.95
C ALA A 405 -14.25 -17.44 -3.08
N THR A 406 -14.21 -17.93 -4.31
CA THR A 406 -14.18 -19.37 -4.64
C THR A 406 -12.81 -19.87 -5.06
N HIS A 407 -11.94 -18.99 -5.56
CA HIS A 407 -10.56 -19.27 -5.95
C HIS A 407 -9.61 -19.16 -4.74
N VAL A 408 -9.87 -19.97 -3.74
CA VAL A 408 -9.14 -20.01 -2.48
C VAL A 408 -8.13 -21.16 -2.48
N LYS A 409 -7.15 -21.08 -1.58
CA LYS A 409 -6.20 -22.16 -1.40
C LYS A 409 -6.92 -23.45 -0.96
N LYS A 410 -6.45 -24.58 -1.43
CA LYS A 410 -7.01 -25.89 -1.07
C LYS A 410 -7.13 -26.09 0.44
N GLY A 411 -8.34 -26.29 0.90
CA GLY A 411 -8.67 -26.45 2.32
C GLY A 411 -9.08 -25.19 3.04
N ASP A 412 -8.99 -24.02 2.41
CA ASP A 412 -9.54 -22.79 2.95
C ASP A 412 -11.05 -22.70 2.64
N PRO A 413 -11.86 -22.10 3.53
CA PRO A 413 -13.29 -21.96 3.30
C PRO A 413 -13.56 -20.93 2.19
N HIS A 414 -14.56 -21.21 1.37
CA HIS A 414 -15.13 -20.22 0.46
C HIS A 414 -15.86 -19.13 1.25
N GLN A 415 -15.80 -17.89 0.77
CA GLN A 415 -16.55 -16.78 1.35
C GLN A 415 -17.67 -16.35 0.39
N ALA A 416 -18.86 -16.12 0.94
CA ALA A 416 -19.98 -15.61 0.17
C ALA A 416 -19.74 -14.17 -0.28
N GLY A 417 -20.21 -13.82 -1.46
CA GLY A 417 -20.24 -12.45 -1.92
C GLY A 417 -21.26 -11.60 -1.16
N TYR A 418 -21.15 -10.30 -1.29
CA TYR A 418 -22.05 -9.35 -0.65
C TYR A 418 -22.25 -8.09 -1.50
N THR A 419 -23.32 -7.36 -1.19
CA THR A 419 -23.53 -5.99 -1.64
C THR A 419 -23.83 -5.13 -0.43
N ILE A 420 -23.07 -4.04 -0.28
CA ILE A 420 -23.26 -3.04 0.77
C ILE A 420 -23.65 -1.73 0.11
N HIS A 421 -24.71 -1.09 0.63
CA HIS A 421 -25.15 0.23 0.21
C HIS A 421 -24.96 1.24 1.34
N SER A 422 -24.41 2.41 1.00
CA SER A 422 -24.24 3.53 1.91
C SER A 422 -24.85 4.79 1.29
N PHE A 423 -25.43 5.65 2.11
CA PHE A 423 -26.01 6.92 1.69
C PHE A 423 -25.37 8.06 2.46
N SER A 424 -25.16 9.19 1.80
CA SER A 424 -24.58 10.38 2.41
C SER A 424 -25.35 11.64 2.07
N LEU A 425 -25.29 12.58 2.99
CA LEU A 425 -25.73 13.96 2.77
C LEU A 425 -24.59 14.89 3.15
N SER A 426 -24.11 15.68 2.19
CA SER A 426 -23.00 16.60 2.37
C SER A 426 -23.43 18.03 2.17
N TYR A 427 -22.87 18.95 2.95
CA TYR A 427 -23.14 20.37 2.87
C TYR A 427 -21.83 21.15 2.70
N LYS A 428 -21.71 21.86 1.58
CA LYS A 428 -20.57 22.70 1.18
C LYS A 428 -21.08 24.10 0.83
N PRO A 429 -21.39 24.95 1.83
CA PRO A 429 -22.00 26.23 1.59
C PRO A 429 -21.08 27.16 0.78
N VAL A 430 -21.61 27.80 -0.25
CA VAL A 430 -20.87 28.76 -1.06
C VAL A 430 -20.47 30.01 -0.24
N SER A 431 -21.28 30.37 0.78
CA SER A 431 -21.04 31.49 1.68
C SER A 431 -19.89 31.29 2.66
N VAL A 432 -19.52 30.06 2.96
CA VAL A 432 -18.41 29.72 3.89
C VAL A 432 -17.38 28.89 3.15
N LYS A 433 -16.50 29.57 2.43
CA LYS A 433 -15.43 28.89 1.66
C LYS A 433 -14.61 27.99 2.59
N GLY A 434 -14.34 26.78 2.10
CA GLY A 434 -13.53 25.80 2.83
C GLY A 434 -14.26 24.99 3.89
N PHE A 435 -15.54 25.27 4.19
CA PHE A 435 -16.34 24.45 5.12
C PHE A 435 -17.01 23.30 4.38
N GLU A 436 -16.97 22.14 4.97
CA GLU A 436 -17.67 20.94 4.55
C GLU A 436 -18.17 20.17 5.78
N ALA A 437 -19.42 19.72 5.74
CA ALA A 437 -19.99 18.79 6.71
C ALA A 437 -20.70 17.66 5.97
N SER A 438 -20.59 16.43 6.43
CA SER A 438 -21.34 15.31 5.85
C SER A 438 -21.79 14.31 6.91
N VAL A 439 -22.97 13.74 6.69
CA VAL A 439 -23.51 12.61 7.44
C VAL A 439 -23.57 11.45 6.48
N THR A 440 -23.03 10.28 6.90
CA THR A 440 -23.05 9.06 6.10
C THR A 440 -23.71 7.93 6.90
N LEU A 441 -24.63 7.22 6.28
CA LEU A 441 -25.21 5.99 6.75
C LEU A 441 -24.55 4.82 6.00
N ASP A 442 -23.51 4.25 6.60
CA ASP A 442 -22.79 3.11 6.04
C ASP A 442 -23.55 1.81 6.29
N ASN A 443 -23.44 0.87 5.33
CA ASN A 443 -24.15 -0.41 5.37
C ASN A 443 -25.63 -0.23 5.77
N ALA A 444 -26.35 0.62 5.02
CA ALA A 444 -27.69 1.10 5.37
C ALA A 444 -28.69 -0.05 5.59
N PHE A 445 -28.56 -1.16 4.87
CA PHE A 445 -29.41 -2.34 4.99
C PHE A 445 -28.93 -3.36 6.02
N ASN A 446 -27.90 -3.00 6.80
CA ASN A 446 -27.33 -3.83 7.86
C ASN A 446 -26.94 -5.25 7.37
N LYS A 447 -26.33 -5.34 6.20
CA LYS A 447 -25.90 -6.61 5.61
C LYS A 447 -24.75 -7.22 6.43
N LEU A 448 -24.90 -8.45 6.88
CA LEU A 448 -23.80 -9.24 7.42
C LEU A 448 -22.86 -9.62 6.27
N ALA A 449 -21.63 -9.17 6.33
CA ALA A 449 -20.63 -9.39 5.30
C ALA A 449 -19.26 -9.69 5.90
N MET A 450 -18.50 -10.50 5.19
CA MET A 450 -17.10 -10.82 5.51
C MET A 450 -16.23 -10.59 4.28
N ASN A 451 -15.03 -10.08 4.48
CA ASN A 451 -14.09 -9.98 3.38
C ASN A 451 -13.59 -11.37 2.92
N GLY A 452 -12.83 -11.42 1.81
CA GLY A 452 -12.32 -12.68 1.24
C GLY A 452 -11.47 -13.55 2.19
N LYS A 453 -11.03 -12.99 3.33
CA LYS A 453 -10.29 -13.71 4.38
C LYS A 453 -11.15 -14.12 5.57
N GLY A 454 -12.47 -13.92 5.51
CA GLY A 454 -13.39 -14.23 6.60
C GLY A 454 -13.34 -13.25 7.77
N VAL A 455 -12.83 -12.03 7.56
CA VAL A 455 -12.87 -10.96 8.57
C VAL A 455 -14.19 -10.22 8.45
N PRO A 456 -14.96 -10.08 9.55
CA PRO A 456 -16.24 -9.40 9.50
C PRO A 456 -16.12 -7.91 9.18
N LEU A 457 -17.05 -7.40 8.41
CA LEU A 457 -17.21 -5.99 8.11
C LEU A 457 -18.15 -5.34 9.13
N SER A 458 -18.10 -4.01 9.23
CA SER A 458 -19.00 -3.24 10.11
C SER A 458 -20.45 -3.41 9.69
N GLY A 459 -21.34 -3.57 10.64
CA GLY A 459 -22.78 -3.41 10.46
C GLY A 459 -23.16 -1.96 10.15
N ARG A 460 -24.43 -1.63 10.24
CA ARG A 460 -24.93 -0.27 9.99
C ARG A 460 -24.26 0.72 10.94
N THR A 461 -23.69 1.79 10.36
CA THR A 461 -22.96 2.82 11.08
C THR A 461 -23.34 4.20 10.58
N VAL A 462 -23.55 5.14 11.51
CA VAL A 462 -23.73 6.56 11.17
C VAL A 462 -22.44 7.29 11.48
N SER A 463 -21.94 8.02 10.50
CA SER A 463 -20.71 8.82 10.61
C SER A 463 -21.02 10.29 10.39
N LEU A 464 -20.44 11.18 11.20
CA LEU A 464 -20.44 12.61 11.00
C LEU A 464 -19.02 13.07 10.69
N TYR A 465 -18.86 13.81 9.62
CA TYR A 465 -17.59 14.41 9.21
C TYR A 465 -17.75 15.93 9.09
N THR A 466 -16.78 16.67 9.59
CA THR A 466 -16.69 18.11 9.39
C THR A 466 -15.25 18.48 9.03
N ARG A 467 -15.12 19.43 8.11
CA ARG A 467 -13.84 19.98 7.67
C ARG A 467 -13.95 21.49 7.51
N TYR A 468 -12.90 22.18 7.88
CA TYR A 468 -12.72 23.58 7.55
C TYR A 468 -11.28 23.80 7.04
N GLN A 469 -11.19 24.48 5.92
CA GLN A 469 -9.92 24.84 5.30
C GLN A 469 -9.87 26.37 5.15
N TRP A 470 -8.97 27.02 5.88
CA TRP A 470 -8.75 28.46 5.83
C TRP A 470 -7.63 28.83 4.87
#